data_b18d72e24e84c95585d9c57d405bd8b3
#
_entry.id   b18d72e24e84c95585d9c57d405bd8b3
#
_cell.length_a   1.000
_cell.length_b   1.000
_cell.length_c   1.000
_cell.angle_alpha   90.00
_cell.angle_beta   90.00
_cell.angle_gamma   90.00
#
_symmetry.space_group_name_H-M   'P 1'
#
loop_
_entity.id
_entity.type
_entity.pdbx_description
1 polymer ?
#
loop_
_entity_poly.entity_id
_entity_poly.type
_entity_poly.pdbx_seq_one_letter_code
_entity_poly.pdbx_strand_id
1 'polypeptide(L)'
;MKGNRKSKGFFFVLISFILVLYIFAYLTAWTNAMEMSEKVSSDKFRDVNAESIAAQLTNERFSDFFEIAGYYALFSINNYSSDSAHTLRYESTQEMKYLNSSFFGLVLIGKSNDFENSAGVAQKLEYSQYENDTYTYAAWFRALNRTASQAGLEIKKFEFYNYSMNQTGRFNFTASMNVDFYAEDRLGTLGINRTFFILRNFSITGLQDPMVARESKHISVVVEKQMFYDSTEPLDLAPELRGTA
;
A
#
# COMPACT_ATOMS: atom_id res chain seq x y z
N MET A 1 8.55 87.02 33.31
CA MET A 1 9.05 85.80 32.72
C MET A 1 8.02 84.71 32.85
N LYS A 2 7.13 84.53 31.84
CA LYS A 2 6.16 83.42 31.72
C LYS A 2 6.50 82.72 30.40
N GLY A 3 7.49 81.90 30.44
CA GLY A 3 7.88 81.10 29.27
C GLY A 3 8.19 79.69 29.62
N ASN A 4 7.65 78.75 28.85
CA ASN A 4 8.11 77.37 28.66
C ASN A 4 7.60 76.24 29.55
N ARG A 5 6.38 76.30 30.10
CA ARG A 5 5.82 75.04 30.60
C ARG A 5 5.07 74.18 29.54
N LYS A 6 4.65 74.78 28.43
CA LYS A 6 3.90 74.07 27.36
C LYS A 6 4.78 73.19 26.47
N SER A 7 6.05 73.49 26.32
CA SER A 7 6.97 72.70 25.44
C SER A 7 7.38 71.35 26.07
N LYS A 8 7.51 71.30 27.40
CA LYS A 8 7.92 70.05 28.09
C LYS A 8 6.86 68.97 28.02
N GLY A 9 5.57 69.31 28.06
CA GLY A 9 4.46 68.35 27.96
C GLY A 9 4.36 67.77 26.54
N PHE A 10 4.56 68.61 25.52
CA PHE A 10 4.54 68.19 24.13
C PHE A 10 5.66 67.13 23.81
N PHE A 11 6.88 67.43 24.31
CA PHE A 11 8.01 66.51 24.14
C PHE A 11 7.76 65.16 24.82
N PHE A 12 7.17 65.15 26.00
CA PHE A 12 6.86 63.91 26.68
C PHE A 12 5.82 63.07 25.95
N VAL A 13 4.77 63.68 25.41
CA VAL A 13 3.76 63.01 24.57
C VAL A 13 4.38 62.46 23.28
N LEU A 14 5.26 63.22 22.64
CA LEU A 14 5.94 62.77 21.42
C LEU A 14 6.83 61.55 21.67
N ILE A 15 7.61 61.58 22.77
CA ILE A 15 8.48 60.43 23.13
C ILE A 15 7.64 59.23 23.50
N SER A 16 6.55 59.36 24.25
CA SER A 16 5.66 58.29 24.58
C SER A 16 5.00 57.66 23.34
N PHE A 17 4.60 58.51 22.37
CA PHE A 17 4.05 58.04 21.08
C PHE A 17 5.05 57.25 20.26
N ILE A 18 6.31 57.72 20.15
CA ILE A 18 7.39 57.02 19.48
C ILE A 18 7.68 55.69 20.15
N LEU A 19 7.66 55.64 21.47
CA LEU A 19 7.91 54.40 22.27
C LEU A 19 6.82 53.39 22.05
N VAL A 20 5.54 53.80 22.01
CA VAL A 20 4.41 52.94 21.69
C VAL A 20 4.49 52.37 20.29
N LEU A 21 4.85 53.21 19.30
CA LEU A 21 5.07 52.75 17.92
C LEU A 21 6.22 51.71 17.82
N TYR A 22 7.30 51.98 18.56
CA TYR A 22 8.43 51.05 18.60
C TYR A 22 8.04 49.69 19.20
N ILE A 23 7.29 49.70 20.33
CA ILE A 23 6.80 48.48 20.95
C ILE A 23 5.85 47.70 20.00
N PHE A 24 4.96 48.42 19.31
CA PHE A 24 4.06 47.84 18.36
C PHE A 24 4.78 47.19 17.17
N ALA A 25 5.76 47.88 16.60
CA ALA A 25 6.61 47.36 15.53
C ALA A 25 7.40 46.13 15.98
N TYR A 26 7.94 46.17 17.21
CA TYR A 26 8.66 45.02 17.78
C TYR A 26 7.74 43.80 17.98
N LEU A 27 6.54 44.00 18.52
CA LEU A 27 5.58 42.91 18.70
C LEU A 27 5.14 42.31 17.36
N THR A 28 4.90 43.15 16.37
CA THR A 28 4.55 42.67 15.01
C THR A 28 5.69 41.86 14.37
N ALA A 29 6.94 42.36 14.52
CA ALA A 29 8.11 41.63 14.02
C ALA A 29 8.32 40.28 14.75
N TRP A 30 8.06 40.27 16.07
CA TRP A 30 8.14 39.06 16.89
C TRP A 30 7.08 38.02 16.50
N THR A 31 5.82 38.42 16.33
CA THR A 31 4.74 37.50 15.90
C THR A 31 5.02 36.94 14.52
N ASN A 32 5.45 37.75 13.56
CA ASN A 32 5.82 37.30 12.23
C ASN A 32 7.01 36.32 12.26
N ALA A 33 8.01 36.56 13.13
CA ALA A 33 9.15 35.67 13.30
C ALA A 33 8.75 34.32 13.92
N MET A 34 7.83 34.32 14.87
CA MET A 34 7.28 33.10 15.44
C MET A 34 6.49 32.28 14.42
N GLU A 35 5.57 32.90 13.68
CA GLU A 35 4.80 32.23 12.63
C GLU A 35 5.72 31.66 11.54
N MET A 36 6.78 32.37 11.17
CA MET A 36 7.76 31.89 10.20
C MET A 36 8.56 30.72 10.74
N SER A 37 8.92 30.72 12.02
CA SER A 37 9.63 29.63 12.69
C SER A 37 8.77 28.37 12.81
N GLU A 38 7.51 28.51 13.16
CA GLU A 38 6.55 27.38 13.24
C GLU A 38 6.31 26.77 11.85
N LYS A 39 6.16 27.62 10.83
CA LYS A 39 6.00 27.16 9.44
C LYS A 39 7.21 26.39 8.95
N VAL A 40 8.43 26.92 9.14
CA VAL A 40 9.68 26.24 8.75
C VAL A 40 9.87 24.93 9.50
N SER A 41 9.52 24.87 10.78
CA SER A 41 9.59 23.63 11.57
C SER A 41 8.58 22.61 11.07
N SER A 42 7.35 23.01 10.79
CA SER A 42 6.30 22.14 10.24
C SER A 42 6.66 21.58 8.87
N ASP A 43 7.21 22.43 7.99
CA ASP A 43 7.64 22.03 6.64
C ASP A 43 8.79 21.01 6.70
N LYS A 44 9.80 21.25 7.56
CA LYS A 44 10.89 20.29 7.77
C LYS A 44 10.42 18.95 8.33
N PHE A 45 9.50 18.99 9.27
CA PHE A 45 8.95 17.76 9.85
C PHE A 45 8.18 16.95 8.80
N ARG A 46 7.44 17.62 7.93
CA ARG A 46 6.69 17.02 6.83
C ARG A 46 7.63 16.41 5.78
N ASP A 47 8.71 17.10 5.43
CA ASP A 47 9.71 16.61 4.48
C ASP A 47 10.41 15.34 5.00
N VAL A 48 10.85 15.34 6.26
CA VAL A 48 11.47 14.17 6.91
C VAL A 48 10.52 12.96 6.95
N ASN A 49 9.24 13.19 7.24
CA ASN A 49 8.25 12.12 7.26
C ASN A 49 7.99 11.58 5.85
N ALA A 50 7.92 12.43 4.84
CA ALA A 50 7.76 12.02 3.45
C ALA A 50 8.96 11.23 2.95
N GLU A 51 10.18 11.66 3.27
CA GLU A 51 11.40 10.91 2.98
C GLU A 51 11.41 9.54 3.68
N SER A 52 10.95 9.46 4.92
CA SER A 52 10.83 8.20 5.65
C SER A 52 9.85 7.24 4.97
N ILE A 53 8.71 7.73 4.48
CA ILE A 53 7.74 6.92 3.71
C ILE A 53 8.36 6.51 2.38
N ALA A 54 8.99 7.42 1.65
CA ALA A 54 9.66 7.13 0.39
C ALA A 54 10.77 6.08 0.54
N ALA A 55 11.50 6.09 1.66
CA ALA A 55 12.51 5.09 2.00
C ALA A 55 11.92 3.70 2.32
N GLN A 56 10.67 3.64 2.75
CA GLN A 56 9.95 2.37 2.94
C GLN A 56 9.42 1.78 1.62
N LEU A 57 9.23 2.61 0.60
CA LEU A 57 8.72 2.24 -0.71
C LEU A 57 9.88 1.90 -1.64
N THR A 58 10.49 0.76 -1.46
CA THR A 58 11.56 0.25 -2.31
C THR A 58 11.10 -1.02 -3.03
N ASN A 59 11.66 -1.25 -4.22
CA ASN A 59 11.37 -2.47 -4.99
C ASN A 59 11.71 -3.75 -4.21
N GLU A 60 12.76 -3.70 -3.40
CA GLU A 60 13.19 -4.81 -2.55
C GLU A 60 12.12 -5.15 -1.50
N ARG A 61 11.64 -4.16 -0.75
CA ARG A 61 10.59 -4.37 0.27
C ARG A 61 9.27 -4.86 -0.32
N PHE A 62 8.87 -4.32 -1.47
CA PHE A 62 7.71 -4.83 -2.20
C PHE A 62 7.91 -6.29 -2.60
N SER A 63 9.09 -6.62 -3.10
CA SER A 63 9.43 -7.97 -3.53
C SER A 63 9.51 -8.96 -2.37
N ASP A 64 10.08 -8.56 -1.24
CA ASP A 64 10.17 -9.41 -0.03
C ASP A 64 8.78 -9.67 0.55
N PHE A 65 7.94 -8.63 0.59
CA PHE A 65 6.56 -8.78 1.01
C PHE A 65 5.77 -9.70 0.06
N PHE A 66 5.99 -9.56 -1.26
CA PHE A 66 5.39 -10.44 -2.27
C PHE A 66 5.78 -11.89 -2.09
N GLU A 67 7.04 -12.15 -1.74
CA GLU A 67 7.51 -13.50 -1.45
C GLU A 67 6.78 -14.12 -0.25
N ILE A 68 6.68 -13.40 0.85
CA ILE A 68 5.97 -13.85 2.06
C ILE A 68 4.49 -14.07 1.75
N ALA A 69 3.82 -13.08 1.17
CA ALA A 69 2.40 -13.15 0.83
C ALA A 69 2.11 -14.27 -0.19
N GLY A 70 3.00 -14.46 -1.15
CA GLY A 70 2.90 -15.50 -2.17
C GLY A 70 3.01 -16.90 -1.59
N TYR A 71 4.00 -17.17 -0.72
CA TYR A 71 4.08 -18.47 -0.03
C TYR A 71 2.85 -18.72 0.85
N TYR A 72 2.36 -17.68 1.51
CA TYR A 72 1.15 -17.81 2.30
C TYR A 72 -0.08 -18.13 1.44
N ALA A 73 -0.21 -17.49 0.28
CA ALA A 73 -1.27 -17.76 -0.68
C ALA A 73 -1.20 -19.22 -1.22
N LEU A 74 -0.01 -19.67 -1.62
CA LEU A 74 0.21 -21.04 -2.08
C LEU A 74 -0.17 -22.08 -1.02
N PHE A 75 0.28 -21.87 0.21
CA PHE A 75 -0.05 -22.74 1.32
C PHE A 75 -1.56 -22.77 1.57
N SER A 76 -2.22 -21.63 1.51
CA SER A 76 -3.66 -21.52 1.69
C SER A 76 -4.46 -22.22 0.58
N ILE A 77 -4.05 -22.05 -0.68
CA ILE A 77 -4.63 -22.76 -1.83
C ILE A 77 -4.46 -24.27 -1.65
N ASN A 78 -3.24 -24.71 -1.32
CA ASN A 78 -2.93 -26.13 -1.13
C ASN A 78 -3.76 -26.74 0.00
N ASN A 79 -3.82 -26.07 1.15
CA ASN A 79 -4.55 -26.56 2.32
C ASN A 79 -6.06 -26.61 2.07
N TYR A 80 -6.61 -25.60 1.39
CA TYR A 80 -8.02 -25.55 1.06
C TYR A 80 -8.42 -26.56 0.00
N SER A 81 -7.61 -26.80 -1.01
CA SER A 81 -7.86 -27.78 -2.07
C SER A 81 -7.54 -29.22 -1.68
N SER A 82 -6.81 -29.45 -0.58
CA SER A 82 -6.57 -30.80 -0.06
C SER A 82 -7.80 -31.38 0.63
N ASP A 83 -8.77 -30.55 1.02
CA ASP A 83 -10.09 -31.02 1.43
C ASP A 83 -10.90 -31.41 0.19
N SER A 84 -11.34 -32.68 0.13
CA SER A 84 -12.15 -33.21 -0.98
C SER A 84 -13.46 -32.45 -1.24
N ALA A 85 -13.87 -31.58 -0.31
CA ALA A 85 -15.03 -30.70 -0.44
C ALA A 85 -14.77 -29.45 -1.25
N HIS A 86 -13.48 -29.09 -1.49
CA HIS A 86 -13.10 -27.83 -2.14
C HIS A 86 -12.07 -28.09 -3.23
N THR A 87 -12.41 -27.79 -4.46
CA THR A 87 -11.51 -27.93 -5.61
C THR A 87 -11.38 -26.62 -6.33
N LEU A 88 -10.18 -26.34 -6.88
CA LEU A 88 -9.98 -25.20 -7.77
C LEU A 88 -10.79 -25.41 -9.04
N ARG A 89 -11.48 -24.40 -9.54
CA ARG A 89 -12.21 -24.45 -10.80
C ARG A 89 -11.28 -24.79 -11.96
N TYR A 90 -11.79 -25.56 -12.91
CA TYR A 90 -11.05 -25.99 -14.07
C TYR A 90 -11.84 -25.76 -15.35
N GLU A 91 -11.19 -25.13 -16.32
CA GLU A 91 -11.65 -25.05 -17.69
C GLU A 91 -10.55 -25.58 -18.61
N SER A 92 -10.85 -26.57 -19.43
CA SER A 92 -9.87 -27.26 -20.29
C SER A 92 -9.12 -26.32 -21.28
N THR A 93 -9.68 -25.17 -21.58
CA THR A 93 -9.08 -24.14 -22.46
C THR A 93 -8.26 -23.09 -21.71
N GLN A 94 -8.37 -23.03 -20.37
CA GLN A 94 -7.76 -22.01 -19.53
C GLN A 94 -7.26 -22.62 -18.21
N GLU A 95 -6.48 -23.69 -18.31
CA GLU A 95 -6.08 -24.55 -17.20
C GLU A 95 -5.51 -23.78 -15.98
N MET A 96 -4.92 -22.62 -16.19
CA MET A 96 -4.24 -21.87 -15.13
C MET A 96 -4.86 -20.54 -14.74
N LYS A 97 -5.91 -20.13 -15.43
CA LYS A 97 -6.59 -18.87 -15.13
C LYS A 97 -7.00 -18.77 -13.66
N TYR A 98 -7.63 -19.83 -13.16
CA TYR A 98 -8.14 -19.86 -11.80
C TYR A 98 -7.04 -19.95 -10.74
N LEU A 99 -5.94 -20.68 -11.00
CA LEU A 99 -4.83 -20.71 -10.07
C LEU A 99 -4.13 -19.32 -9.98
N ASN A 100 -3.92 -18.68 -11.12
CA ASN A 100 -3.33 -17.37 -11.17
C ASN A 100 -4.23 -16.32 -10.48
N SER A 101 -5.53 -16.31 -10.82
CA SER A 101 -6.53 -15.44 -10.20
C SER A 101 -6.60 -15.66 -8.69
N SER A 102 -6.63 -16.92 -8.22
CA SER A 102 -6.63 -17.25 -6.81
C SER A 102 -5.37 -16.81 -6.10
N PHE A 103 -4.20 -17.05 -6.71
CA PHE A 103 -2.91 -16.64 -6.14
C PHE A 103 -2.85 -15.13 -5.94
N PHE A 104 -3.08 -14.34 -7.00
CA PHE A 104 -3.05 -12.88 -6.87
C PHE A 104 -4.21 -12.34 -6.02
N GLY A 105 -5.40 -12.91 -6.10
CA GLY A 105 -6.52 -12.54 -5.22
C GLY A 105 -6.17 -12.69 -3.73
N LEU A 106 -5.52 -13.80 -3.36
CA LEU A 106 -5.08 -14.03 -1.98
C LEU A 106 -3.91 -13.11 -1.59
N VAL A 107 -2.92 -12.93 -2.46
CA VAL A 107 -1.78 -12.03 -2.22
C VAL A 107 -2.23 -10.57 -2.04
N LEU A 108 -3.16 -10.11 -2.88
CA LEU A 108 -3.55 -8.71 -2.90
C LEU A 108 -4.60 -8.39 -1.83
N ILE A 109 -5.68 -9.16 -1.77
CA ILE A 109 -6.86 -8.86 -0.93
C ILE A 109 -7.25 -9.97 0.06
N GLY A 110 -6.55 -11.12 0.05
CA GLY A 110 -6.84 -12.24 0.93
C GLY A 110 -8.11 -13.02 0.58
N LYS A 111 -8.56 -12.94 -0.68
CA LYS A 111 -9.81 -13.55 -1.15
C LYS A 111 -9.63 -14.23 -2.49
N SER A 112 -10.30 -15.39 -2.66
CA SER A 112 -10.46 -16.04 -3.96
C SER A 112 -11.87 -16.61 -4.08
N ASN A 113 -12.49 -16.46 -5.24
CA ASN A 113 -13.80 -17.02 -5.57
C ASN A 113 -13.70 -18.16 -6.59
N ASP A 114 -12.49 -18.65 -6.85
CA ASP A 114 -12.19 -19.59 -7.94
C ASP A 114 -12.24 -21.05 -7.49
N PHE A 115 -12.91 -21.33 -6.39
CA PHE A 115 -13.13 -22.69 -5.88
C PHE A 115 -14.54 -23.15 -6.11
N GLU A 116 -14.73 -24.47 -6.15
CA GLU A 116 -16.03 -25.14 -6.23
C GLU A 116 -16.06 -26.36 -5.31
N ASN A 117 -17.24 -26.76 -4.86
CA ASN A 117 -17.41 -28.02 -4.15
C ASN A 117 -17.59 -29.19 -5.14
N SER A 118 -17.69 -30.40 -4.63
CA SER A 118 -17.92 -31.62 -5.43
C SER A 118 -19.20 -31.59 -6.27
N ALA A 119 -20.13 -30.70 -5.98
CA ALA A 119 -21.36 -30.49 -6.76
C ALA A 119 -21.21 -29.33 -7.78
N GLY A 120 -20.03 -28.76 -7.96
CA GLY A 120 -19.79 -27.62 -8.87
C GLY A 120 -20.32 -26.27 -8.36
N VAL A 121 -20.67 -26.19 -7.08
CA VAL A 121 -21.15 -24.94 -6.49
C VAL A 121 -19.96 -24.07 -6.10
N ALA A 122 -19.97 -22.82 -6.52
CA ALA A 122 -18.92 -21.84 -6.22
C ALA A 122 -18.64 -21.74 -4.70
N GLN A 123 -17.38 -21.81 -4.36
CA GLN A 123 -16.86 -21.68 -2.99
C GLN A 123 -15.90 -20.50 -2.93
N LYS A 124 -15.77 -19.91 -1.75
CA LYS A 124 -14.90 -18.77 -1.49
C LYS A 124 -13.83 -19.17 -0.47
N LEU A 125 -12.57 -18.94 -0.83
CA LEU A 125 -11.47 -18.94 0.12
C LEU A 125 -11.22 -17.49 0.54
N GLU A 126 -11.33 -17.22 1.83
CA GLU A 126 -11.09 -15.90 2.40
C GLU A 126 -10.28 -16.05 3.68
N TYR A 127 -9.25 -15.22 3.83
CA TYR A 127 -8.51 -15.13 5.08
C TYR A 127 -9.43 -14.58 6.17
N SER A 128 -9.46 -15.25 7.32
CA SER A 128 -10.25 -14.75 8.44
C SER A 128 -9.72 -13.40 8.88
N GLN A 129 -10.60 -12.45 9.17
CA GLN A 129 -10.24 -11.06 9.55
C GLN A 129 -9.33 -10.99 10.79
N TYR A 130 -9.27 -12.06 11.59
CA TYR A 130 -8.53 -12.09 12.86
C TYR A 130 -7.14 -12.71 12.78
N GLU A 131 -6.88 -13.60 11.82
CA GLU A 131 -5.63 -14.37 11.83
C GLU A 131 -4.68 -14.02 10.68
N ASN A 132 -5.17 -13.59 9.53
CA ASN A 132 -4.39 -13.64 8.29
C ASN A 132 -4.41 -12.39 7.42
N ASP A 133 -5.09 -11.33 7.87
CA ASP A 133 -5.14 -10.05 7.14
C ASP A 133 -3.76 -9.36 7.05
N THR A 134 -2.82 -9.82 7.86
CA THR A 134 -1.47 -9.22 7.95
C THR A 134 -0.60 -9.51 6.73
N TYR A 135 -0.86 -10.57 5.97
CA TYR A 135 -0.02 -11.01 4.85
C TYR A 135 -0.57 -10.64 3.48
N THR A 136 -1.40 -9.60 3.39
CA THR A 136 -1.95 -9.12 2.12
C THR A 136 -1.48 -7.70 1.83
N TYR A 137 -1.38 -7.35 0.53
CA TYR A 137 -1.09 -5.97 0.15
C TYR A 137 -2.17 -4.99 0.62
N ALA A 138 -3.43 -5.43 0.71
CA ALA A 138 -4.51 -4.64 1.30
C ALA A 138 -4.24 -4.27 2.77
N ALA A 139 -3.77 -5.22 3.57
CA ALA A 139 -3.40 -4.96 4.97
C ALA A 139 -2.19 -4.02 5.07
N TRP A 140 -1.17 -4.27 4.24
CA TRP A 140 0.01 -3.41 4.17
C TRP A 140 -0.35 -1.99 3.73
N PHE A 141 -1.24 -1.85 2.72
CA PHE A 141 -1.76 -0.55 2.29
C PHE A 141 -2.47 0.20 3.42
N ARG A 142 -3.32 -0.48 4.22
CA ARG A 142 -3.98 0.15 5.38
C ARG A 142 -2.98 0.69 6.39
N ALA A 143 -1.92 -0.06 6.68
CA ALA A 143 -0.85 0.40 7.56
C ALA A 143 -0.09 1.59 6.96
N LEU A 144 0.26 1.51 5.68
CA LEU A 144 0.93 2.58 4.95
C LEU A 144 0.07 3.85 4.88
N ASN A 145 -1.22 3.71 4.58
CA ASN A 145 -2.15 4.85 4.51
C ASN A 145 -2.30 5.55 5.86
N ARG A 146 -2.32 4.79 6.96
CA ARG A 146 -2.32 5.37 8.32
C ARG A 146 -1.05 6.18 8.56
N THR A 147 0.12 5.64 8.21
CA THR A 147 1.41 6.33 8.37
C THR A 147 1.50 7.56 7.48
N ALA A 148 1.05 7.45 6.22
CA ALA A 148 1.00 8.56 5.28
C ALA A 148 0.09 9.69 5.79
N SER A 149 -1.10 9.35 6.27
CA SER A 149 -2.06 10.32 6.84
C SER A 149 -1.48 11.04 8.07
N GLN A 150 -0.76 10.33 8.94
CA GLN A 150 -0.05 10.93 10.08
C GLN A 150 1.06 11.89 9.64
N ALA A 151 1.69 11.61 8.50
CA ALA A 151 2.69 12.47 7.90
C ALA A 151 2.08 13.63 7.06
N GLY A 152 0.76 13.73 6.97
CA GLY A 152 0.06 14.74 6.17
C GLY A 152 0.02 14.44 4.67
N LEU A 153 0.33 13.21 4.27
CA LEU A 153 0.25 12.74 2.89
C LEU A 153 -1.07 11.99 2.65
N GLU A 154 -1.62 12.14 1.46
CA GLU A 154 -2.78 11.40 0.97
C GLU A 154 -2.36 10.49 -0.17
N ILE A 155 -2.61 9.19 -0.05
CA ILE A 155 -2.35 8.24 -1.12
C ILE A 155 -3.49 8.35 -2.14
N LYS A 156 -3.15 8.78 -3.35
CA LYS A 156 -4.09 8.99 -4.46
C LYS A 156 -4.18 7.76 -5.37
N LYS A 157 -3.07 7.02 -5.50
CA LYS A 157 -2.98 5.85 -6.37
C LYS A 157 -2.16 4.75 -5.70
N PHE A 158 -2.69 3.54 -5.71
CA PHE A 158 -2.00 2.32 -5.32
C PHE A 158 -2.61 1.18 -6.13
N GLU A 159 -2.09 0.99 -7.33
CA GLU A 159 -2.62 0.07 -8.32
C GLU A 159 -1.65 -1.06 -8.61
N PHE A 160 -2.20 -2.25 -8.80
CA PHE A 160 -1.47 -3.43 -9.24
C PHE A 160 -1.98 -3.83 -10.63
N TYR A 161 -1.05 -4.14 -11.52
CA TYR A 161 -1.39 -4.51 -12.90
C TYR A 161 -0.30 -5.38 -13.53
N ASN A 162 -0.56 -5.93 -14.73
CA ASN A 162 0.33 -6.82 -15.46
C ASN A 162 0.75 -8.04 -14.63
N TYR A 163 -0.24 -8.75 -14.05
CA TYR A 163 0.04 -9.97 -13.32
C TYR A 163 0.45 -11.08 -14.27
N SER A 164 1.53 -11.74 -13.96
CA SER A 164 2.05 -12.85 -14.76
C SER A 164 2.53 -13.95 -13.83
N MET A 165 2.15 -15.17 -14.15
CA MET A 165 2.67 -16.39 -13.51
C MET A 165 3.17 -17.32 -14.58
N ASN A 166 4.43 -17.74 -14.47
CA ASN A 166 5.09 -18.58 -15.45
C ASN A 166 5.86 -19.72 -14.77
N GLN A 167 5.62 -20.94 -15.18
CA GLN A 167 6.37 -22.08 -14.68
C GLN A 167 7.78 -22.06 -15.28
N THR A 168 8.80 -21.97 -14.44
CA THR A 168 10.22 -21.89 -14.82
C THR A 168 10.96 -23.19 -14.62
N GLY A 169 10.37 -24.15 -13.93
CA GLY A 169 10.94 -25.46 -13.68
C GLY A 169 9.90 -26.43 -13.16
N ARG A 170 10.31 -27.67 -12.94
CA ARG A 170 9.40 -28.74 -12.50
C ARG A 170 8.69 -28.41 -11.18
N PHE A 171 9.39 -27.72 -10.28
CA PHE A 171 8.91 -27.37 -8.93
C PHE A 171 8.99 -25.88 -8.65
N ASN A 172 9.14 -25.07 -9.68
CA ASN A 172 9.30 -23.63 -9.53
C ASN A 172 8.45 -22.89 -10.54
N PHE A 173 7.88 -21.79 -10.09
CA PHE A 173 7.27 -20.81 -10.97
C PHE A 173 7.70 -19.41 -10.58
N THR A 174 7.66 -18.53 -11.55
CA THR A 174 7.93 -17.11 -11.37
C THR A 174 6.61 -16.36 -11.41
N ALA A 175 6.37 -15.49 -10.45
CA ALA A 175 5.26 -14.57 -10.49
C ALA A 175 5.78 -13.13 -10.54
N SER A 176 5.11 -12.30 -11.33
CA SER A 176 5.45 -10.88 -11.47
C SER A 176 4.21 -10.01 -11.50
N MET A 177 4.38 -8.76 -11.12
CA MET A 177 3.37 -7.71 -11.20
C MET A 177 4.01 -6.33 -11.22
N ASN A 178 3.28 -5.35 -11.73
CA ASN A 178 3.63 -3.95 -11.62
C ASN A 178 2.81 -3.29 -10.51
N VAL A 179 3.41 -2.29 -9.86
CA VAL A 179 2.75 -1.49 -8.82
C VAL A 179 2.98 -0.02 -9.11
N ASP A 180 1.91 0.74 -9.23
CA ASP A 180 1.96 2.19 -9.28
C ASP A 180 1.55 2.77 -7.94
N PHE A 181 2.39 3.63 -7.40
CA PHE A 181 2.16 4.35 -6.17
C PHE A 181 2.24 5.86 -6.39
N TYR A 182 1.21 6.59 -5.98
CA TYR A 182 1.22 8.03 -5.95
C TYR A 182 0.59 8.54 -4.66
N ALA A 183 1.36 9.36 -3.94
CA ALA A 183 0.88 10.09 -2.77
C ALA A 183 1.29 11.56 -2.88
N GLU A 184 0.45 12.45 -2.36
CA GLU A 184 0.73 13.88 -2.33
C GLU A 184 0.32 14.49 -1.00
N ASP A 185 0.88 15.63 -0.66
CA ASP A 185 0.42 16.41 0.47
C ASP A 185 -0.88 17.17 0.11
N ARG A 186 -1.61 17.62 1.13
CA ARG A 186 -2.89 18.34 0.94
C ARG A 186 -2.75 19.63 0.12
N LEU A 187 -1.56 20.17 0.04
CA LEU A 187 -1.28 21.40 -0.71
C LEU A 187 -0.79 21.12 -2.13
N GLY A 188 -0.53 19.85 -2.47
CA GLY A 188 0.03 19.46 -3.77
C GLY A 188 1.48 19.93 -3.99
N THR A 189 2.18 20.31 -2.92
CA THR A 189 3.56 20.84 -2.99
C THR A 189 4.60 19.73 -2.92
N LEU A 190 4.26 18.60 -2.29
CA LEU A 190 5.13 17.46 -2.14
C LEU A 190 4.41 16.22 -2.67
N GLY A 191 5.03 15.52 -3.62
CA GLY A 191 4.47 14.30 -4.22
C GLY A 191 5.51 13.19 -4.31
N ILE A 192 5.07 11.97 -4.02
CA ILE A 192 5.85 10.74 -4.20
C ILE A 192 5.17 9.96 -5.31
N ASN A 193 5.83 9.82 -6.46
CA ASN A 193 5.35 9.02 -7.58
C ASN A 193 6.38 7.95 -7.89
N ARG A 194 5.97 6.67 -7.82
CA ARG A 194 6.84 5.53 -8.06
C ARG A 194 6.10 4.40 -8.75
N THR A 195 6.81 3.75 -9.68
CA THR A 195 6.39 2.50 -10.31
C THR A 195 7.39 1.42 -9.95
N PHE A 196 6.91 0.26 -9.54
CA PHE A 196 7.73 -0.89 -9.17
C PHE A 196 7.40 -2.06 -10.09
N PHE A 197 8.42 -2.80 -10.49
CA PHE A 197 8.28 -4.12 -11.10
C PHE A 197 8.74 -5.17 -10.10
N ILE A 198 7.82 -6.03 -9.72
CA ILE A 198 8.04 -7.08 -8.73
C ILE A 198 8.12 -8.40 -9.48
N LEU A 199 9.20 -9.15 -9.22
CA LEU A 199 9.43 -10.48 -9.77
C LEU A 199 9.99 -11.38 -8.68
N ARG A 200 9.33 -12.52 -8.44
CA ARG A 200 9.81 -13.54 -7.50
C ARG A 200 9.64 -14.95 -8.04
N ASN A 201 10.57 -15.80 -7.66
CA ASN A 201 10.53 -17.23 -7.96
C ASN A 201 10.04 -17.98 -6.72
N PHE A 202 9.03 -18.82 -6.91
CA PHE A 202 8.41 -19.61 -5.85
C PHE A 202 8.69 -21.08 -6.07
N SER A 203 9.09 -21.78 -4.98
CA SER A 203 9.20 -23.23 -4.99
C SER A 203 7.87 -23.84 -4.52
N ILE A 204 7.37 -24.80 -5.31
CA ILE A 204 6.18 -25.59 -4.97
C ILE A 204 6.54 -26.99 -4.47
N THR A 205 7.81 -27.22 -4.14
CA THR A 205 8.27 -28.51 -3.60
C THR A 205 7.54 -28.82 -2.31
N GLY A 206 6.89 -29.99 -2.28
CA GLY A 206 6.13 -30.45 -1.11
C GLY A 206 4.68 -29.94 -1.04
N LEU A 207 4.25 -29.11 -1.98
CA LEU A 207 2.84 -28.76 -2.13
C LEU A 207 2.14 -29.78 -3.04
N GLN A 208 0.87 -30.05 -2.75
CA GLN A 208 0.01 -30.82 -3.65
C GLN A 208 -0.35 -29.95 -4.86
N ASP A 209 -0.45 -30.58 -6.02
CA ASP A 209 -1.02 -29.89 -7.18
C ASP A 209 -2.52 -29.71 -7.00
N PRO A 210 -3.04 -28.50 -6.85
CA PRO A 210 -4.45 -28.24 -6.63
C PRO A 210 -5.32 -28.68 -7.81
N MET A 211 -4.73 -28.88 -9.01
CA MET A 211 -5.44 -29.37 -10.20
C MET A 211 -5.61 -30.90 -10.17
N VAL A 212 -4.65 -31.62 -9.62
CA VAL A 212 -4.68 -33.09 -9.53
C VAL A 212 -5.47 -33.57 -8.32
N ALA A 213 -5.59 -32.79 -7.26
CA ALA A 213 -6.45 -33.10 -6.12
C ALA A 213 -7.91 -33.40 -6.53
N ARG A 214 -8.34 -32.88 -7.70
CA ARG A 214 -9.66 -33.15 -8.27
C ARG A 214 -9.80 -34.57 -8.87
N GLU A 215 -8.73 -35.07 -9.51
CA GLU A 215 -8.82 -36.33 -10.30
C GLU A 215 -8.42 -37.57 -9.50
N SER A 216 -7.58 -37.41 -8.49
CA SER A 216 -7.10 -38.55 -7.70
C SER A 216 -6.97 -38.19 -6.22
N LYS A 217 -7.67 -38.94 -5.40
CA LYS A 217 -7.71 -38.76 -3.94
C LYS A 217 -6.36 -38.83 -3.21
N HIS A 218 -5.22 -39.05 -3.91
CA HIS A 218 -3.95 -39.39 -3.24
C HIS A 218 -2.66 -39.12 -3.99
N ILE A 219 -2.54 -38.22 -4.97
CA ILE A 219 -1.26 -38.08 -5.70
C ILE A 219 -0.78 -36.66 -5.71
N SER A 220 0.43 -36.43 -5.15
CA SER A 220 1.24 -35.26 -5.41
C SER A 220 1.78 -35.33 -6.85
N VAL A 221 1.13 -34.70 -7.81
CA VAL A 221 1.65 -34.57 -9.17
C VAL A 221 2.12 -33.15 -9.38
N VAL A 222 3.32 -33.07 -9.88
CA VAL A 222 3.93 -31.80 -10.28
C VAL A 222 3.44 -31.44 -11.66
N VAL A 223 2.98 -30.20 -11.82
CA VAL A 223 2.54 -29.69 -13.11
C VAL A 223 3.72 -29.61 -14.05
N GLU A 224 3.64 -30.34 -15.17
CA GLU A 224 4.71 -30.35 -16.21
C GLU A 224 4.46 -29.35 -17.34
N LYS A 225 3.32 -28.67 -17.36
CA LYS A 225 2.99 -27.75 -18.45
C LYS A 225 3.47 -26.33 -18.18
N GLN A 226 4.01 -25.72 -19.21
CA GLN A 226 4.37 -24.32 -19.22
C GLN A 226 3.09 -23.47 -19.29
N MET A 227 2.92 -22.55 -18.36
CA MET A 227 1.69 -21.83 -18.17
C MET A 227 1.92 -20.34 -18.32
N PHE A 228 1.13 -19.72 -19.18
CA PHE A 228 1.14 -18.29 -19.40
C PHE A 228 -0.24 -17.74 -19.09
N TYR A 229 -0.32 -16.82 -18.15
CA TYR A 229 -1.47 -15.97 -17.95
C TYR A 229 -1.01 -14.55 -17.78
N ASP A 230 -1.58 -13.66 -18.58
CA ASP A 230 -1.32 -12.23 -18.54
C ASP A 230 -2.64 -11.53 -18.27
N SER A 231 -2.76 -10.85 -17.14
CA SER A 231 -3.92 -10.01 -16.85
C SER A 231 -3.58 -8.57 -17.22
N THR A 232 -4.32 -8.04 -18.16
CA THR A 232 -4.20 -6.64 -18.59
C THR A 232 -5.10 -5.70 -17.80
N GLU A 233 -5.98 -6.24 -16.95
CA GLU A 233 -6.87 -5.42 -16.15
C GLU A 233 -6.19 -5.00 -14.83
N PRO A 234 -6.02 -3.70 -14.57
CA PRO A 234 -5.45 -3.23 -13.32
C PRO A 234 -6.43 -3.45 -12.16
N LEU A 235 -5.92 -3.91 -11.03
CA LEU A 235 -6.65 -3.94 -9.76
C LEU A 235 -6.22 -2.73 -8.93
N ASP A 236 -7.09 -1.73 -8.82
CA ASP A 236 -6.89 -0.61 -7.91
C ASP A 236 -7.52 -0.92 -6.55
N LEU A 237 -6.68 -1.05 -5.53
CA LEU A 237 -7.13 -1.29 -4.15
C LEU A 237 -7.57 0.00 -3.44
N ALA A 238 -7.25 1.17 -3.98
CA ALA A 238 -7.57 2.44 -3.34
C ALA A 238 -9.09 2.70 -3.18
N PRO A 239 -9.98 2.34 -4.14
CA PRO A 239 -11.41 2.51 -3.98
C PRO A 239 -12.02 1.58 -2.93
N GLU A 240 -11.57 0.32 -2.85
CA GLU A 240 -12.13 -0.66 -1.90
C GLU A 240 -11.79 -0.32 -0.45
N LEU A 241 -10.66 0.34 -0.24
CA LEU A 241 -10.17 0.68 1.09
C LEU A 241 -10.64 2.08 1.56
N ARG A 242 -11.12 2.94 0.66
CA ARG A 242 -11.70 4.25 1.01
C ARG A 242 -13.09 4.15 1.61
N GLY A 243 -13.83 3.07 1.32
CA GLY A 243 -15.20 2.84 1.80
C GLY A 243 -15.31 2.29 3.21
N THR A 244 -14.19 2.02 3.90
CA THR A 244 -14.14 1.40 5.23
C THR A 244 -13.58 2.32 6.33
N ALA A 245 -13.61 3.63 6.10
CA ALA A 245 -13.21 4.64 7.10
C ALA A 245 -14.41 5.12 7.93
#